data_f9bf15b626ba8f268879185d6e8048c5
#
_entry.id   f9bf15b626ba8f268879185d6e8048c5
#
_cell.length_a   1.000
_cell.length_b   1.000
_cell.length_c   1.000
_cell.angle_alpha   90.00
_cell.angle_beta   90.00
_cell.angle_gamma   90.00
#
_symmetry.space_group_name_H-M   'P 1'
#
loop_
_entity.id
_entity.type
_entity.pdbx_description
1 polymer ?
#
loop_
_entity_poly.entity_id
_entity_poly.type
_entity_poly.pdbx_seq_one_letter_code
_entity_poly.pdbx_strand_id
1 'polypeptide(L)'
;LSLNQVNPVVSRMFGSFLQDGAISVLNYANRVIQLPLGLFVVAVSQAVLPELSRCVSRPEEFREIMRDSIRFALFIVFPVTAGMILVSDEMIHLLFYRGAFSEWAWHATASSLALYSLGLPGMACTTVVMRGLYAKGLPREAMWVTLASVAGNLLLSFFLVGSFSFEGLAFATSAAFVLS
;
A
#
# COMPACT_ATOMS: atom_id res chain seq x y z
N LEU A 1 3.78 -18.41 4.10
CA LEU A 1 2.61 -17.56 3.77
C LEU A 1 2.98 -16.14 4.14
N SER A 2 3.22 -15.29 3.16
CA SER A 2 3.56 -13.90 3.41
C SER A 2 2.32 -13.17 3.93
N LEU A 3 2.45 -12.49 5.07
CA LEU A 3 1.39 -11.70 5.73
C LEU A 3 0.78 -10.64 4.80
N ASN A 4 1.51 -10.23 3.76
CA ASN A 4 0.98 -9.37 2.69
C ASN A 4 -0.21 -9.98 1.90
N GLN A 5 -0.46 -11.29 2.02
CA GLN A 5 -1.63 -11.93 1.41
C GLN A 5 -2.86 -11.92 2.32
N VAL A 6 -2.73 -11.51 3.58
CA VAL A 6 -3.87 -11.45 4.51
C VAL A 6 -4.80 -10.29 4.15
N ASN A 7 -4.26 -9.13 3.76
CA ASN A 7 -5.06 -7.98 3.35
C ASN A 7 -6.05 -8.28 2.21
N PRO A 8 -5.66 -8.95 1.10
CA PRO A 8 -6.61 -9.39 0.08
C PRO A 8 -7.68 -10.37 0.59
N VAL A 9 -7.33 -11.23 1.54
CA VAL A 9 -8.31 -12.18 2.13
C VAL A 9 -9.34 -11.45 2.98
N VAL A 10 -8.90 -10.50 3.80
CA VAL A 10 -9.79 -9.64 4.60
C VAL A 10 -10.73 -8.84 3.70
N SER A 11 -10.20 -8.20 2.66
CA SER A 11 -11.02 -7.48 1.69
C SER A 11 -12.05 -8.38 0.98
N ARG A 12 -11.72 -9.65 0.74
CA ARG A 12 -12.67 -10.62 0.16
C ARG A 12 -13.76 -11.05 1.16
N MET A 13 -13.42 -11.22 2.43
CA MET A 13 -14.42 -11.58 3.46
C MET A 13 -15.44 -10.46 3.66
N PHE A 14 -15.00 -9.21 3.74
CA PHE A 14 -15.90 -8.06 3.85
C PHE A 14 -16.61 -7.74 2.53
N GLY A 15 -15.96 -7.98 1.39
CA GLY A 15 -16.54 -7.77 0.07
C GLY A 15 -17.72 -8.67 -0.28
N SER A 16 -17.88 -9.84 0.41
CA SER A 16 -19.04 -10.71 0.22
C SER A 16 -20.36 -10.11 0.77
N PHE A 17 -20.28 -9.07 1.59
CA PHE A 17 -21.43 -8.30 2.08
C PHE A 17 -21.75 -7.05 1.24
N LEU A 18 -20.94 -6.77 0.21
CA LEU A 18 -21.05 -5.62 -0.67
C LEU A 18 -21.71 -6.03 -2.02
N GLN A 19 -22.09 -5.04 -2.82
CA GLN A 19 -22.67 -5.24 -4.15
C GLN A 19 -21.86 -6.19 -5.04
N ASP A 20 -22.55 -6.92 -5.92
CA ASP A 20 -21.90 -7.79 -6.90
C ASP A 20 -20.88 -7.01 -7.74
N GLY A 21 -19.64 -7.50 -7.76
CA GLY A 21 -18.53 -6.85 -8.48
C GLY A 21 -17.60 -5.97 -7.62
N ALA A 22 -17.96 -5.59 -6.39
CA ALA A 22 -17.12 -4.75 -5.53
C ALA A 22 -15.73 -5.36 -5.26
N ILE A 23 -15.65 -6.68 -5.07
CA ILE A 23 -14.38 -7.40 -4.90
C ILE A 23 -13.51 -7.28 -6.15
N SER A 24 -14.10 -7.35 -7.34
CA SER A 24 -13.39 -7.23 -8.60
C SER A 24 -12.81 -5.81 -8.77
N VAL A 25 -13.60 -4.78 -8.45
CA VAL A 25 -13.18 -3.37 -8.43
C VAL A 25 -11.94 -3.16 -7.57
N LEU A 26 -11.97 -3.62 -6.31
CA LEU A 26 -10.85 -3.52 -5.38
C LEU A 26 -9.60 -4.29 -5.88
N ASN A 27 -9.79 -5.46 -6.50
CA ASN A 27 -8.69 -6.23 -7.07
C ASN A 27 -8.04 -5.52 -8.27
N TYR A 28 -8.82 -4.88 -9.15
CA TYR A 28 -8.29 -4.11 -10.27
C TYR A 28 -7.52 -2.88 -9.77
N ALA A 29 -8.09 -2.10 -8.86
CA ALA A 29 -7.40 -0.96 -8.24
C ALA A 29 -6.08 -1.38 -7.57
N ASN A 30 -6.10 -2.49 -6.81
CA ASN A 30 -4.90 -3.02 -6.15
C ASN A 30 -3.81 -3.46 -7.14
N ARG A 31 -4.17 -4.03 -8.29
CA ARG A 31 -3.19 -4.40 -9.33
C ARG A 31 -2.51 -3.17 -9.92
N VAL A 32 -3.27 -2.12 -10.17
CA VAL A 32 -2.73 -0.88 -10.74
C VAL A 32 -1.76 -0.20 -9.76
N ILE A 33 -2.11 -0.11 -8.48
CA ILE A 33 -1.25 0.52 -7.49
C ILE A 33 0.05 -0.25 -7.23
N GLN A 34 0.06 -1.56 -7.48
CA GLN A 34 1.29 -2.35 -7.36
C GLN A 34 2.35 -1.99 -8.41
N LEU A 35 1.98 -1.37 -9.53
CA LEU A 35 2.94 -0.94 -10.55
C LEU A 35 3.90 0.14 -10.01
N PRO A 36 3.42 1.31 -9.51
CA PRO A 36 4.33 2.31 -8.95
C PRO A 36 5.03 1.81 -7.68
N LEU A 37 4.36 1.00 -6.85
CA LEU A 37 4.97 0.39 -5.67
C LEU A 37 6.17 -0.49 -6.06
N GLY A 38 6.01 -1.39 -7.02
CA GLY A 38 7.06 -2.28 -7.48
C GLY A 38 8.21 -1.53 -8.15
N LEU A 39 7.89 -0.55 -8.98
CA LEU A 39 8.88 0.17 -9.75
C LEU A 39 9.73 1.12 -8.87
N PHE A 40 9.11 1.88 -7.99
CA PHE A 40 9.80 2.92 -7.23
C PHE A 40 10.15 2.46 -5.81
N VAL A 41 9.17 2.01 -5.04
CA VAL A 41 9.36 1.72 -3.61
C VAL A 41 10.23 0.49 -3.40
N VAL A 42 9.96 -0.58 -4.15
CA VAL A 42 10.75 -1.83 -4.04
C VAL A 42 12.18 -1.59 -4.53
N ALA A 43 12.39 -0.86 -5.62
CA ALA A 43 13.73 -0.56 -6.15
C ALA A 43 14.56 0.22 -5.13
N VAL A 44 14.01 1.31 -4.55
CA VAL A 44 14.68 2.09 -3.49
C VAL A 44 15.00 1.20 -2.29
N SER A 45 14.04 0.42 -1.83
CA SER A 45 14.24 -0.45 -0.65
C SER A 45 15.29 -1.53 -0.85
N GLN A 46 15.43 -2.04 -2.07
CA GLN A 46 16.48 -3.03 -2.40
C GLN A 46 17.86 -2.40 -2.47
N ALA A 47 17.98 -1.19 -2.99
CA ALA A 47 19.25 -0.45 -3.03
C ALA A 47 19.76 -0.10 -1.62
N VAL A 48 18.86 0.22 -0.71
CA VAL A 48 19.19 0.65 0.67
C VAL A 48 19.61 -0.52 1.57
N LEU A 49 19.13 -1.73 1.34
CA LEU A 49 19.40 -2.89 2.21
C LEU A 49 20.90 -3.21 2.38
N PRO A 50 21.74 -3.23 1.31
CA PRO A 50 23.19 -3.48 1.47
C PRO A 50 23.91 -2.40 2.29
N GLU A 51 23.53 -1.12 2.11
CA GLU A 51 24.12 -0.01 2.85
C GLU A 51 23.79 -0.09 4.34
N LEU A 52 22.52 -0.32 4.67
CA LEU A 52 22.08 -0.53 6.05
C LEU A 52 22.80 -1.71 6.70
N SER A 53 22.99 -2.83 5.97
CA SER A 53 23.66 -4.01 6.49
C SER A 53 25.14 -3.77 6.82
N ARG A 54 25.82 -2.89 6.09
CA ARG A 54 27.22 -2.50 6.36
C ARG A 54 27.38 -1.63 7.61
N CYS A 55 26.34 -0.85 7.94
CA CYS A 55 26.39 0.14 9.00
C CYS A 55 25.69 -0.31 10.29
N VAL A 56 25.29 -1.57 10.41
CA VAL A 56 24.58 -2.12 11.58
C VAL A 56 25.33 -1.89 12.89
N SER A 57 26.68 -1.97 12.88
CA SER A 57 27.55 -1.74 14.05
C SER A 57 27.77 -0.27 14.37
N ARG A 58 27.32 0.66 13.52
CA ARG A 58 27.48 2.10 13.66
C ARG A 58 26.11 2.79 13.75
N PRO A 59 25.55 3.00 14.95
CA PRO A 59 24.17 3.41 15.13
C PRO A 59 23.83 4.76 14.49
N GLU A 60 24.75 5.72 14.53
CA GLU A 60 24.51 7.05 13.97
C GLU A 60 24.47 7.04 12.44
N GLU A 61 25.41 6.33 11.81
CA GLU A 61 25.45 6.16 10.36
C GLU A 61 24.23 5.37 9.85
N PHE A 62 23.82 4.32 10.58
CA PHE A 62 22.62 3.57 10.29
C PHE A 62 21.36 4.45 10.31
N ARG A 63 21.26 5.33 11.33
CA ARG A 63 20.13 6.26 11.48
C ARG A 63 20.10 7.30 10.36
N GLU A 64 21.26 7.80 9.97
CA GLU A 64 21.39 8.77 8.88
C GLU A 64 20.96 8.15 7.54
N ILE A 65 21.50 6.99 7.18
CA ILE A 65 21.11 6.28 5.96
C ILE A 65 19.61 5.96 5.97
N MET A 66 19.05 5.52 7.08
CA MET A 66 17.61 5.24 7.20
C MET A 66 16.78 6.50 6.95
N ARG A 67 17.15 7.64 7.57
CA ARG A 67 16.46 8.91 7.39
C ARG A 67 16.49 9.38 5.95
N ASP A 68 17.66 9.33 5.32
CA ASP A 68 17.83 9.78 3.94
C ASP A 68 17.10 8.88 2.95
N SER A 69 17.10 7.57 3.21
CA SER A 69 16.34 6.62 2.42
C SER A 69 14.83 6.87 2.48
N ILE A 70 14.29 7.16 3.67
CA ILE A 70 12.87 7.50 3.84
C ILE A 70 12.57 8.82 3.11
N ARG A 71 13.42 9.85 3.27
CA ARG A 71 13.24 11.13 2.58
C ARG A 71 13.24 10.96 1.06
N PHE A 72 14.18 10.20 0.54
CA PHE A 72 14.28 9.92 -0.90
C PHE A 72 13.07 9.13 -1.42
N ALA A 73 12.64 8.11 -0.68
CA ALA A 73 11.44 7.36 -1.02
C ALA A 73 10.19 8.26 -1.06
N LEU A 74 10.00 9.10 -0.06
CA LEU A 74 8.89 10.05 0.01
C LEU A 74 8.96 11.08 -1.12
N PHE A 75 10.16 11.61 -1.42
CA PHE A 75 10.35 12.56 -2.51
C PHE A 75 9.88 12.00 -3.87
N ILE A 76 10.09 10.72 -4.13
CA ILE A 76 9.62 10.05 -5.35
C ILE A 76 8.11 9.74 -5.25
N VAL A 77 7.67 9.24 -4.10
CA VAL A 77 6.30 8.72 -3.96
C VAL A 77 5.25 9.83 -3.91
N PHE A 78 5.56 11.01 -3.36
CA PHE A 78 4.60 12.12 -3.33
C PHE A 78 4.10 12.56 -4.73
N PRO A 79 4.99 12.87 -5.69
CA PRO A 79 4.53 13.20 -7.04
C PRO A 79 3.84 12.03 -7.74
N VAL A 80 4.28 10.78 -7.48
CA VAL A 80 3.60 9.58 -8.01
C VAL A 80 2.19 9.47 -7.44
N THR A 81 2.01 9.68 -6.14
CA THR A 81 0.70 9.68 -5.49
C THR A 81 -0.22 10.73 -6.10
N ALA A 82 0.27 11.97 -6.23
CA ALA A 82 -0.50 13.05 -6.83
C ALA A 82 -0.88 12.73 -8.29
N GLY A 83 0.06 12.22 -9.07
CA GLY A 83 -0.20 11.78 -10.45
C GLY A 83 -1.25 10.68 -10.52
N MET A 84 -1.14 9.65 -9.67
CA MET A 84 -2.10 8.54 -9.62
C MET A 84 -3.52 9.00 -9.27
N ILE A 85 -3.66 9.95 -8.33
CA ILE A 85 -4.97 10.50 -7.97
C ILE A 85 -5.55 11.30 -9.13
N LEU A 86 -4.76 12.15 -9.77
CA LEU A 86 -5.24 13.01 -10.86
C LEU A 86 -5.62 12.22 -12.13
N VAL A 87 -4.91 11.14 -12.43
CA VAL A 87 -5.07 10.36 -13.66
C VAL A 87 -5.80 9.03 -13.42
N SER A 88 -6.34 8.81 -12.21
CA SER A 88 -6.98 7.53 -11.85
C SER A 88 -8.12 7.15 -12.78
N ASP A 89 -8.97 8.11 -13.14
CA ASP A 89 -10.15 7.88 -13.98
C ASP A 89 -9.76 7.51 -15.41
N GLU A 90 -8.90 8.31 -16.03
CA GLU A 90 -8.39 8.08 -17.38
C GLU A 90 -7.57 6.80 -17.48
N MET A 91 -6.78 6.51 -16.44
CA MET A 91 -5.97 5.30 -16.39
C MET A 91 -6.84 4.04 -16.35
N ILE A 92 -7.86 4.00 -15.51
CA ILE A 92 -8.78 2.86 -15.43
C ILE A 92 -9.60 2.74 -16.71
N HIS A 93 -10.06 3.86 -17.28
CA HIS A 93 -10.74 3.88 -18.56
C HIS A 93 -9.86 3.27 -19.67
N LEU A 94 -8.63 3.71 -19.79
CA LEU A 94 -7.70 3.25 -20.83
C LEU A 94 -7.33 1.76 -20.67
N LEU A 95 -7.14 1.29 -19.43
CA LEU A 95 -6.65 -0.07 -19.17
C LEU A 95 -7.78 -1.12 -19.19
N PHE A 96 -8.96 -0.78 -18.67
CA PHE A 96 -9.98 -1.77 -18.36
C PHE A 96 -11.34 -1.52 -19.02
N TYR A 97 -11.65 -0.31 -19.51
CA TYR A 97 -12.95 0.00 -20.10
C TYR A 97 -13.09 -0.65 -21.49
N ARG A 98 -13.34 -1.98 -21.47
CA ARG A 98 -13.54 -2.80 -22.68
C ARG A 98 -14.52 -3.95 -22.41
N GLY A 99 -15.31 -4.29 -23.42
CA GLY A 99 -16.19 -5.46 -23.37
C GLY A 99 -17.28 -5.35 -22.30
N ALA A 100 -17.25 -6.24 -21.32
CA ALA A 100 -18.27 -6.31 -20.25
C ALA A 100 -17.98 -5.40 -19.04
N PHE A 101 -16.95 -4.54 -19.09
CA PHE A 101 -16.62 -3.65 -17.99
C PHE A 101 -17.61 -2.47 -17.96
N SER A 102 -18.48 -2.43 -16.94
CA SER A 102 -19.55 -1.45 -16.85
C SER A 102 -19.02 -0.07 -16.44
N GLU A 103 -19.77 0.97 -16.77
CA GLU A 103 -19.47 2.36 -16.38
C GLU A 103 -19.36 2.51 -14.83
N TRP A 104 -20.25 1.83 -14.11
CA TRP A 104 -20.17 1.75 -12.65
C TRP A 104 -18.85 1.14 -12.18
N ALA A 105 -18.40 0.03 -12.77
CA ALA A 105 -17.15 -0.63 -12.41
C ALA A 105 -15.93 0.26 -12.72
N TRP A 106 -15.99 1.07 -13.78
CA TRP A 106 -14.94 2.03 -14.12
C TRP A 106 -14.81 3.08 -13.03
N HIS A 107 -15.85 3.86 -12.72
CA HIS A 107 -15.80 4.91 -11.72
C HIS A 107 -15.50 4.36 -10.31
N ALA A 108 -16.07 3.21 -9.95
CA ALA A 108 -15.79 2.55 -8.68
C ALA A 108 -14.33 2.08 -8.55
N THR A 109 -13.70 1.64 -9.66
CA THR A 109 -12.29 1.26 -9.66
C THR A 109 -11.38 2.50 -9.61
N ALA A 110 -11.73 3.57 -10.30
CA ALA A 110 -10.99 4.81 -10.30
C ALA A 110 -10.99 5.49 -8.91
N SER A 111 -12.14 5.58 -8.26
CA SER A 111 -12.23 6.11 -6.88
C SER A 111 -11.48 5.25 -5.88
N SER A 112 -11.58 3.93 -6.00
CA SER A 112 -10.78 3.01 -5.16
C SER A 112 -9.28 3.16 -5.38
N LEU A 113 -8.84 3.36 -6.63
CA LEU A 113 -7.43 3.59 -6.97
C LEU A 113 -6.93 4.90 -6.37
N ALA A 114 -7.69 5.98 -6.46
CA ALA A 114 -7.34 7.27 -5.87
C ALA A 114 -7.18 7.15 -4.35
N LEU A 115 -8.10 6.45 -3.66
CA LEU A 115 -8.04 6.21 -2.23
C LEU A 115 -6.85 5.33 -1.83
N TYR A 116 -6.56 4.26 -2.57
CA TYR A 116 -5.36 3.45 -2.33
C TYR A 116 -4.08 4.25 -2.55
N SER A 117 -4.07 5.18 -3.51
CA SER A 117 -2.90 6.01 -3.79
C SER A 117 -2.51 6.89 -2.61
N LEU A 118 -3.46 7.34 -1.78
CA LEU A 118 -3.18 8.07 -0.54
C LEU A 118 -2.33 7.24 0.45
N GLY A 119 -2.39 5.92 0.38
CA GLY A 119 -1.59 5.03 1.20
C GLY A 119 -0.15 4.81 0.71
N LEU A 120 0.19 5.21 -0.52
CA LEU A 120 1.53 4.99 -1.09
C LEU A 120 2.67 5.54 -0.23
N PRO A 121 2.62 6.77 0.32
CA PRO A 121 3.67 7.28 1.19
C PRO A 121 3.88 6.42 2.44
N GLY A 122 2.79 5.97 3.08
CA GLY A 122 2.86 5.05 4.22
C GLY A 122 3.48 3.70 3.84
N MET A 123 3.06 3.11 2.72
CA MET A 123 3.63 1.87 2.20
C MET A 123 5.12 1.99 1.91
N ALA A 124 5.56 3.14 1.38
CA ALA A 124 6.96 3.41 1.12
C ALA A 124 7.78 3.48 2.41
N CYS A 125 7.32 4.22 3.42
CA CYS A 125 7.97 4.30 4.73
C CYS A 125 8.08 2.91 5.37
N THR A 126 6.98 2.18 5.48
CA THR A 126 6.94 0.84 6.04
C THR A 126 7.92 -0.10 5.32
N THR A 127 7.97 -0.04 3.99
CA THR A 127 8.88 -0.90 3.21
C THR A 127 10.34 -0.60 3.53
N VAL A 128 10.75 0.66 3.64
CA VAL A 128 12.13 1.05 4.00
C VAL A 128 12.45 0.65 5.45
N VAL A 129 11.53 0.90 6.39
CA VAL A 129 11.70 0.52 7.80
C VAL A 129 11.87 -0.99 7.95
N MET A 130 11.07 -1.78 7.23
CA MET A 130 11.18 -3.24 7.23
C MET A 130 12.56 -3.72 6.75
N ARG A 131 13.16 -3.05 5.74
CA ARG A 131 14.53 -3.35 5.31
C ARG A 131 15.55 -3.07 6.41
N GLY A 132 15.35 -1.97 7.16
CA GLY A 132 16.19 -1.66 8.31
C GLY A 132 16.12 -2.73 9.41
N LEU A 133 14.93 -3.21 9.72
CA LEU A 133 14.76 -4.30 10.69
C LEU A 133 15.39 -5.60 10.21
N TYR A 134 15.27 -5.95 8.94
CA TYR A 134 15.93 -7.12 8.36
C TYR A 134 17.46 -6.98 8.34
N ALA A 135 17.99 -5.78 8.03
CA ALA A 135 19.42 -5.52 8.10
C ALA A 135 19.99 -5.73 9.50
N LYS A 136 19.23 -5.35 10.54
CA LYS A 136 19.60 -5.59 11.95
C LYS A 136 19.41 -7.04 12.42
N GLY A 137 18.90 -7.93 11.59
CA GLY A 137 18.59 -9.29 11.97
C GLY A 137 17.46 -9.42 13.00
N LEU A 138 16.48 -8.50 12.96
CA LEU A 138 15.33 -8.45 13.86
C LEU A 138 14.01 -8.87 13.16
N PRO A 139 13.90 -10.12 12.67
CA PRO A 139 12.70 -10.56 11.96
C PRO A 139 11.45 -10.62 12.86
N ARG A 140 11.63 -10.77 14.17
CA ARG A 140 10.53 -10.78 15.14
C ARG A 140 9.87 -9.40 15.24
N GLU A 141 10.67 -8.34 15.30
CA GLU A 141 10.17 -6.95 15.31
C GLU A 141 9.45 -6.62 14.00
N ALA A 142 10.02 -7.04 12.86
CA ALA A 142 9.37 -6.91 11.56
C ALA A 142 8.00 -7.63 11.51
N MET A 143 7.89 -8.80 12.15
CA MET A 143 6.63 -9.52 12.27
C MET A 143 5.61 -8.73 13.11
N TRP A 144 6.02 -8.13 14.23
CA TRP A 144 5.13 -7.33 15.07
C TRP A 144 4.62 -6.08 14.33
N VAL A 145 5.48 -5.38 13.59
CA VAL A 145 5.07 -4.25 12.74
C VAL A 145 4.01 -4.71 11.71
N THR A 146 4.23 -5.84 11.06
CA THR A 146 3.27 -6.37 10.08
C THR A 146 1.95 -6.78 10.74
N LEU A 147 1.99 -7.40 11.92
CA LEU A 147 0.79 -7.75 12.69
C LEU A 147 0.01 -6.50 13.11
N ALA A 148 0.70 -5.45 13.56
CA ALA A 148 0.08 -4.19 13.92
C ALA A 148 -0.60 -3.54 12.70
N SER A 149 0.05 -3.54 11.53
CA SER A 149 -0.54 -3.04 10.28
C SER A 149 -1.80 -3.82 9.89
N VAL A 150 -1.76 -5.15 9.97
CA VAL A 150 -2.92 -6.02 9.67
C VAL A 150 -4.05 -5.78 10.66
N ALA A 151 -3.74 -5.71 11.96
CA ALA A 151 -4.74 -5.44 13.00
C ALA A 151 -5.36 -4.04 12.82
N GLY A 152 -4.54 -3.03 12.53
CA GLY A 152 -5.01 -1.67 12.22
C GLY A 152 -5.92 -1.65 10.99
N ASN A 153 -5.54 -2.36 9.92
CA ASN A 153 -6.38 -2.50 8.72
C ASN A 153 -7.73 -3.17 9.05
N LEU A 154 -7.73 -4.27 9.83
CA LEU A 154 -8.95 -4.96 10.24
C LEU A 154 -9.88 -4.05 11.04
N LEU A 155 -9.35 -3.35 12.04
CA LEU A 155 -10.13 -2.43 12.87
C LEU A 155 -10.71 -1.28 12.04
N LEU A 156 -9.89 -0.64 11.21
CA LEU A 156 -10.33 0.44 10.33
C LEU A 156 -11.35 -0.04 9.30
N SER A 157 -11.14 -1.22 8.70
CA SER A 157 -12.11 -1.82 7.79
C SER A 157 -13.45 -2.09 8.47
N PHE A 158 -13.45 -2.61 9.69
CA PHE A 158 -14.67 -2.86 10.45
C PHE A 158 -15.47 -1.59 10.73
N PHE A 159 -14.79 -0.49 11.09
CA PHE A 159 -15.43 0.79 11.34
C PHE A 159 -15.90 1.50 10.06
N LEU A 160 -15.14 1.42 8.98
CA LEU A 160 -15.38 2.18 7.76
C LEU A 160 -16.30 1.47 6.76
N VAL A 161 -16.38 0.15 6.77
CA VAL A 161 -17.33 -0.61 5.92
C VAL A 161 -18.77 -0.25 6.23
N GLY A 162 -19.10 0.01 7.48
CA GLY A 162 -20.45 0.44 7.88
C GLY A 162 -20.85 1.82 7.38
N SER A 163 -19.89 2.69 7.07
CA SER A 163 -20.14 4.10 6.72
C SER A 163 -19.88 4.46 5.25
N PHE A 164 -18.92 3.78 4.57
CA PHE A 164 -18.42 4.18 3.26
C PHE A 164 -18.35 3.04 2.23
N SER A 165 -19.02 1.89 2.46
CA SER A 165 -19.05 0.75 1.53
C SER A 165 -17.64 0.28 1.09
N PHE A 166 -17.41 0.02 -0.22
CA PHE A 166 -16.13 -0.45 -0.76
C PHE A 166 -15.01 0.61 -0.72
N GLU A 167 -15.36 1.89 -0.78
CA GLU A 167 -14.41 3.01 -0.65
C GLU A 167 -13.80 3.07 0.75
N GLY A 168 -14.60 2.72 1.77
CA GLY A 168 -14.12 2.59 3.14
C GLY A 168 -13.03 1.55 3.32
N LEU A 169 -13.08 0.43 2.59
CA LEU A 169 -12.04 -0.60 2.59
C LEU A 169 -10.72 -0.10 1.97
N ALA A 170 -10.81 0.66 0.86
CA ALA A 170 -9.64 1.24 0.22
C ALA A 170 -8.97 2.28 1.14
N PHE A 171 -9.76 3.15 1.76
CA PHE A 171 -9.26 4.15 2.71
C PHE A 171 -8.69 3.51 3.99
N ALA A 172 -9.34 2.48 4.54
CA ALA A 172 -8.85 1.75 5.70
C ALA A 172 -7.47 1.14 5.46
N THR A 173 -7.27 0.55 4.28
CA THR A 173 -5.99 -0.03 3.90
C THR A 173 -4.90 1.05 3.82
N SER A 174 -5.20 2.19 3.21
CA SER A 174 -4.28 3.33 3.11
C SER A 174 -3.93 3.91 4.48
N ALA A 175 -4.94 4.13 5.34
CA ALA A 175 -4.76 4.65 6.68
C ALA A 175 -3.96 3.69 7.58
N ALA A 176 -4.17 2.38 7.46
CA ALA A 176 -3.41 1.38 8.20
C ALA A 176 -1.92 1.42 7.87
N PHE A 177 -1.55 1.66 6.62
CA PHE A 177 -0.15 1.81 6.22
C PHE A 177 0.48 3.15 6.65
N VAL A 178 -0.31 4.19 6.83
CA VAL A 178 0.17 5.47 7.37
C VAL A 178 0.41 5.39 8.88
N LEU A 179 -0.36 4.56 9.59
CA LEU A 179 -0.28 4.40 11.04
C LEU A 179 0.73 3.33 11.50
N SER A 180 1.27 2.51 10.59
CA SER A 180 2.23 1.43 10.90
C SER A 180 3.68 1.88 10.73
#